data_89daa84ec9b1797d1f58a824147b42c1
#
_entry.id   89daa84ec9b1797d1f58a824147b42c1
#
_cell.length_a   1.000
_cell.length_b   1.000
_cell.length_c   1.000
_cell.angle_alpha   90.00
_cell.angle_beta   90.00
_cell.angle_gamma   90.00
#
_symmetry.space_group_name_H-M   'P 1'
#
loop_
_entity.id
_entity.type
_entity.pdbx_description
1 polymer ?
#
loop_
_entity_poly.entity_id
_entity_poly.type
_entity_poly.pdbx_seq_one_letter_code
_entity_poly.pdbx_strand_id
1 'polypeptide(L)'
;MRQKIIKTILGTLLLCSTNLTFAQPNYPAPTGVWCSCPPTTGVGNGSVDPTVASKSYVNGILVRVAWKDIETSDNTYNWALIDNQITAAQSYGKKISLAIGGGPNSPSWLYTLGTQSISYTLPFSGTIPVPWDTTFLAKWTEFIAALGNRYINDSTIQLVYITNSSANGFEMQLPFNPTPSYATIAYTDQKIIDSWDKVIDVFNSSFPNHYLTNDFHPVNSSNVVADTIYAYAKQNIGSRYGANGWWWTQNNITVYPSQYKILQNSATTNLFTGIQMAHSGITNPSSFGTGGMPAALSLAISNNICYWEIWNNDITNGSFDSLLSNAVCSPILNVNEISNIENNLTIFPNPSQNIITVALKNNRIEEIEVLNELGQTIFRKENINNSQYSLDIGNSIYGIFFLKVTDDKKTISYRKIILKK
;
A
#
# COMPACT_ATOMS: atom_id res chain seq x y z
N MET A 1 49.94 -39.11 -36.58
CA MET A 1 49.72 -38.24 -35.45
C MET A 1 48.94 -37.01 -35.87
N ARG A 2 47.66 -36.97 -35.61
CA ARG A 2 46.78 -35.77 -35.88
C ARG A 2 46.39 -35.17 -34.57
N GLN A 3 46.90 -33.98 -34.23
CA GLN A 3 46.49 -33.24 -33.06
C GLN A 3 45.10 -32.61 -33.31
N LYS A 4 44.13 -32.91 -32.48
CA LYS A 4 42.84 -32.23 -32.43
C LYS A 4 42.99 -30.97 -31.55
N ILE A 5 42.81 -29.81 -32.15
CA ILE A 5 42.69 -28.51 -31.46
C ILE A 5 41.25 -28.40 -30.97
N ILE A 6 41.07 -28.41 -29.64
CA ILE A 6 39.80 -28.11 -28.99
C ILE A 6 39.74 -26.59 -28.80
N LYS A 7 38.86 -25.90 -29.52
CA LYS A 7 38.54 -24.50 -29.29
C LYS A 7 37.48 -24.42 -28.18
N THR A 8 37.88 -23.98 -27.02
CA THR A 8 36.96 -23.61 -25.93
C THR A 8 36.35 -22.26 -26.25
N ILE A 9 35.07 -22.23 -26.53
CA ILE A 9 34.27 -20.99 -26.66
C ILE A 9 33.84 -20.58 -25.25
N LEU A 10 34.46 -19.54 -24.71
CA LEU A 10 34.05 -18.90 -23.47
C LEU A 10 32.87 -17.97 -23.81
N GLY A 11 31.66 -18.44 -23.59
CA GLY A 11 30.45 -17.62 -23.70
C GLY A 11 30.34 -16.70 -22.48
N THR A 12 30.59 -15.41 -22.69
CA THR A 12 30.32 -14.37 -21.67
C THR A 12 28.83 -14.19 -21.58
N LEU A 13 28.20 -14.70 -20.51
CA LEU A 13 26.81 -14.41 -20.20
C LEU A 13 26.74 -12.97 -19.69
N LEU A 14 26.28 -12.06 -20.54
CA LEU A 14 25.94 -10.70 -20.16
C LEU A 14 24.64 -10.76 -19.36
N LEU A 15 24.75 -10.74 -18.02
CA LEU A 15 23.60 -10.51 -17.13
C LEU A 15 23.14 -9.07 -17.31
N CYS A 16 22.18 -8.86 -18.21
CA CYS A 16 21.45 -7.59 -18.30
C CYS A 16 20.54 -7.51 -17.09
N SER A 17 20.99 -6.86 -16.01
CA SER A 17 20.12 -6.46 -14.91
C SER A 17 19.18 -5.38 -15.44
N THR A 18 18.01 -5.78 -15.92
CA THR A 18 16.92 -4.84 -16.17
C THR A 18 16.46 -4.30 -14.82
N ASN A 19 16.83 -3.07 -14.50
CA ASN A 19 16.17 -2.32 -13.45
C ASN A 19 14.71 -2.18 -13.86
N LEU A 20 13.82 -2.97 -13.26
CA LEU A 20 12.39 -2.81 -13.39
C LEU A 20 12.03 -1.47 -12.73
N THR A 21 11.94 -0.42 -13.52
CA THR A 21 11.32 0.84 -13.06
C THR A 21 9.83 0.63 -13.07
N PHE A 22 9.25 0.44 -11.87
CA PHE A 22 7.79 0.40 -11.72
C PHE A 22 7.22 1.78 -12.08
N ALA A 23 6.18 1.80 -12.91
CA ALA A 23 5.42 3.02 -13.14
C ALA A 23 4.88 3.55 -11.80
N GLN A 24 5.00 4.86 -11.59
CA GLN A 24 4.45 5.51 -10.39
C GLN A 24 3.13 6.19 -10.78
N PRO A 25 2.10 6.13 -9.92
CA PRO A 25 0.91 6.93 -10.11
C PRO A 25 1.24 8.42 -10.21
N ASN A 26 0.51 9.15 -11.05
CA ASN A 26 0.68 10.60 -11.22
C ASN A 26 0.07 11.42 -10.06
N TYR A 27 -0.27 10.78 -8.94
CA TYR A 27 -0.87 11.38 -7.76
C TYR A 27 -0.21 10.81 -6.50
N PRO A 28 -0.27 11.54 -5.37
CA PRO A 28 0.34 11.07 -4.12
C PRO A 28 -0.34 9.82 -3.59
N ALA A 29 0.38 9.10 -2.73
CA ALA A 29 -0.17 7.95 -2.00
C ALA A 29 -1.42 8.36 -1.20
N PRO A 30 -2.42 7.46 -1.08
CA PRO A 30 -3.62 7.75 -0.32
C PRO A 30 -3.30 7.95 1.16
N THR A 31 -3.81 9.02 1.75
CA THR A 31 -3.62 9.37 3.17
C THR A 31 -4.88 10.01 3.75
N GLY A 32 -4.90 10.21 5.06
CA GLY A 32 -5.96 10.90 5.78
C GLY A 32 -7.20 10.05 5.99
N VAL A 33 -8.33 10.70 6.13
CA VAL A 33 -9.62 10.07 6.48
C VAL A 33 -10.34 9.57 5.25
N TRP A 34 -10.68 8.29 5.24
CA TRP A 34 -11.49 7.62 4.24
C TRP A 34 -12.72 7.01 4.91
N CYS A 35 -13.85 7.06 4.26
CA CYS A 35 -15.05 6.45 4.84
C CYS A 35 -15.15 4.97 4.46
N SER A 36 -15.28 4.10 5.46
CA SER A 36 -15.87 2.77 5.28
C SER A 36 -17.39 2.92 5.31
N CYS A 37 -17.97 3.34 4.21
CA CYS A 37 -19.40 3.57 4.11
C CYS A 37 -20.19 2.26 3.98
N PRO A 38 -21.40 2.20 4.55
CA PRO A 38 -22.26 1.03 4.39
C PRO A 38 -22.70 0.89 2.92
N PRO A 39 -23.16 -0.30 2.54
CA PRO A 39 -23.83 -0.48 1.26
C PRO A 39 -25.08 0.41 1.17
N THR A 40 -25.35 0.96 0.00
CA THR A 40 -26.68 1.53 -0.27
C THR A 40 -27.73 0.43 -0.25
N THR A 41 -28.92 0.77 0.23
CA THR A 41 -30.07 -0.15 0.35
C THR A 41 -30.23 -1.02 -0.90
N GLY A 42 -30.04 -2.32 -0.74
CA GLY A 42 -30.36 -3.36 -1.71
C GLY A 42 -29.19 -3.95 -2.51
N VAL A 43 -27.96 -3.47 -2.40
CA VAL A 43 -26.87 -3.90 -3.30
C VAL A 43 -25.61 -4.43 -2.58
N GLY A 44 -25.55 -4.43 -1.25
CA GLY A 44 -24.41 -4.99 -0.50
C GLY A 44 -23.06 -4.26 -0.71
N ASN A 45 -23.07 -3.06 -1.26
CA ASN A 45 -21.88 -2.34 -1.71
C ASN A 45 -21.66 -1.07 -0.90
N GLY A 46 -20.39 -0.74 -0.61
CA GLY A 46 -20.05 0.56 -0.08
C GLY A 46 -20.40 1.65 -1.10
N SER A 47 -21.00 2.74 -0.65
CA SER A 47 -21.42 3.81 -1.54
C SER A 47 -21.02 5.17 -1.01
N VAL A 48 -20.94 6.14 -1.93
CA VAL A 48 -20.69 7.53 -1.60
C VAL A 48 -21.91 8.10 -0.87
N ASP A 49 -21.75 8.36 0.43
CA ASP A 49 -22.73 9.04 1.26
C ASP A 49 -22.53 10.56 1.12
N PRO A 50 -23.55 11.34 0.67
CA PRO A 50 -23.45 12.79 0.50
C PRO A 50 -23.05 13.53 1.79
N THR A 51 -23.55 13.07 2.96
CA THR A 51 -23.22 13.68 4.27
C THR A 51 -21.74 13.54 4.58
N VAL A 52 -21.20 12.35 4.33
CA VAL A 52 -19.75 12.06 4.48
C VAL A 52 -18.93 12.81 3.45
N ALA A 53 -19.31 12.72 2.19
CA ALA A 53 -18.57 13.32 1.08
C ALA A 53 -18.50 14.85 1.16
N SER A 54 -19.47 15.50 1.81
CA SER A 54 -19.45 16.94 2.03
C SER A 54 -18.45 17.41 3.10
N LYS A 55 -17.94 16.50 3.96
CA LYS A 55 -16.96 16.85 4.99
C LYS A 55 -15.60 17.15 4.34
N SER A 56 -15.03 18.31 4.63
CA SER A 56 -13.75 18.76 4.04
C SER A 56 -12.57 17.85 4.42
N TYR A 57 -12.57 17.29 5.62
CA TYR A 57 -11.50 16.41 6.13
C TYR A 57 -11.54 14.98 5.56
N VAL A 58 -12.63 14.57 4.89
CA VAL A 58 -12.72 13.26 4.24
C VAL A 58 -12.01 13.32 2.88
N ASN A 59 -11.01 12.47 2.69
CA ASN A 59 -10.23 12.39 1.44
C ASN A 59 -10.89 11.52 0.39
N GLY A 60 -11.53 10.43 0.82
CA GLY A 60 -12.16 9.49 -0.09
C GLY A 60 -13.10 8.50 0.58
N ILE A 61 -13.62 7.60 -0.23
CA ILE A 61 -14.63 6.61 0.14
C ILE A 61 -14.15 5.23 -0.28
N LEU A 62 -14.25 4.26 0.63
CA LEU A 62 -14.09 2.85 0.30
C LEU A 62 -15.37 2.34 -0.38
N VAL A 63 -15.27 2.04 -1.65
CA VAL A 63 -16.33 1.43 -2.46
C VAL A 63 -16.09 -0.08 -2.52
N ARG A 64 -17.02 -0.85 -1.96
CA ARG A 64 -16.99 -2.32 -1.97
C ARG A 64 -18.09 -2.84 -2.87
N VAL A 65 -17.72 -3.67 -3.86
CA VAL A 65 -18.67 -4.25 -4.81
C VAL A 65 -18.48 -5.76 -4.86
N ALA A 66 -19.58 -6.51 -4.87
CA ALA A 66 -19.51 -7.96 -5.02
C ALA A 66 -19.25 -8.33 -6.49
N TRP A 67 -18.38 -9.28 -6.74
CA TRP A 67 -18.10 -9.79 -8.09
C TRP A 67 -19.37 -10.20 -8.83
N LYS A 68 -20.25 -10.97 -8.14
CA LYS A 68 -21.55 -11.44 -8.70
C LYS A 68 -22.47 -10.33 -9.19
N ASP A 69 -22.34 -9.12 -8.63
CA ASP A 69 -23.20 -7.99 -9.00
C ASP A 69 -22.66 -7.25 -10.24
N ILE A 70 -21.36 -7.41 -10.51
CA ILE A 70 -20.71 -6.85 -11.70
C ILE A 70 -20.76 -7.84 -12.85
N GLU A 71 -20.33 -9.08 -12.65
CA GLU A 71 -20.31 -10.12 -13.68
C GLU A 71 -21.48 -11.08 -13.50
N THR A 72 -22.63 -10.70 -14.05
CA THR A 72 -23.90 -11.41 -13.87
C THR A 72 -23.98 -12.72 -14.66
N SER A 73 -23.20 -12.84 -15.72
CA SER A 73 -22.90 -14.08 -16.45
C SER A 73 -21.50 -13.99 -17.02
N ASP A 74 -20.89 -15.12 -17.36
CA ASP A 74 -19.50 -15.18 -17.82
C ASP A 74 -19.22 -14.15 -18.92
N ASN A 75 -18.23 -13.28 -18.70
CA ASN A 75 -17.86 -12.15 -19.57
C ASN A 75 -18.96 -11.11 -19.85
N THR A 76 -19.98 -11.02 -18.98
CA THR A 76 -21.06 -10.02 -19.10
C THR A 76 -21.07 -9.10 -17.87
N TYR A 77 -20.70 -7.84 -18.06
CA TYR A 77 -20.39 -6.92 -16.98
C TYR A 77 -21.39 -5.79 -16.83
N ASN A 78 -21.86 -5.55 -15.60
CA ASN A 78 -22.60 -4.37 -15.20
C ASN A 78 -21.67 -3.37 -14.48
N TRP A 79 -21.01 -2.51 -15.20
CA TRP A 79 -20.09 -1.52 -14.65
C TRP A 79 -20.79 -0.34 -13.97
N ALA A 80 -22.10 -0.16 -14.17
CA ALA A 80 -22.84 0.98 -13.63
C ALA A 80 -22.71 1.14 -12.11
N LEU A 81 -22.54 0.01 -11.38
CA LEU A 81 -22.35 0.04 -9.94
C LEU A 81 -21.10 0.85 -9.53
N ILE A 82 -20.00 0.68 -10.26
CA ILE A 82 -18.74 1.40 -9.99
C ILE A 82 -18.81 2.81 -10.63
N ASP A 83 -19.27 2.93 -11.87
CA ASP A 83 -19.35 4.20 -12.60
C ASP A 83 -20.17 5.24 -11.84
N ASN A 84 -21.29 4.84 -11.23
CA ASN A 84 -22.14 5.72 -10.42
C ASN A 84 -21.41 6.21 -9.17
N GLN A 85 -20.59 5.36 -8.52
CA GLN A 85 -19.79 5.76 -7.35
C GLN A 85 -18.66 6.72 -7.74
N ILE A 86 -18.02 6.49 -8.88
CA ILE A 86 -17.02 7.40 -9.44
C ILE A 86 -17.64 8.78 -9.67
N THR A 87 -18.78 8.83 -10.36
CA THR A 87 -19.50 10.08 -10.63
C THR A 87 -19.90 10.81 -9.35
N ALA A 88 -20.42 10.06 -8.37
CA ALA A 88 -20.80 10.62 -7.07
C ALA A 88 -19.58 11.17 -6.31
N ALA A 89 -18.45 10.45 -6.27
CA ALA A 89 -17.24 10.92 -5.63
C ALA A 89 -16.69 12.18 -6.30
N GLN A 90 -16.65 12.20 -7.61
CA GLN A 90 -16.20 13.35 -8.41
C GLN A 90 -17.00 14.61 -8.11
N SER A 91 -18.33 14.51 -7.93
CA SER A 91 -19.19 15.65 -7.63
C SER A 91 -18.84 16.36 -6.30
N TYR A 92 -18.16 15.65 -5.39
CA TYR A 92 -17.65 16.19 -4.11
C TYR A 92 -16.14 16.39 -4.10
N GLY A 93 -15.44 16.15 -5.22
CA GLY A 93 -13.98 16.20 -5.29
C GLY A 93 -13.29 15.12 -4.46
N LYS A 94 -13.95 13.98 -4.22
CA LYS A 94 -13.43 12.87 -3.41
C LYS A 94 -12.80 11.80 -4.29
N LYS A 95 -11.94 11.00 -3.65
CA LYS A 95 -11.29 9.82 -4.25
C LYS A 95 -12.01 8.53 -3.83
N ILE A 96 -11.72 7.45 -4.55
CA ILE A 96 -12.23 6.11 -4.26
C ILE A 96 -11.05 5.19 -3.94
N SER A 97 -11.21 4.38 -2.90
CA SER A 97 -10.54 3.09 -2.76
C SER A 97 -11.53 2.01 -3.17
N LEU A 98 -11.13 1.15 -4.11
CA LEU A 98 -12.01 0.14 -4.72
C LEU A 98 -11.64 -1.26 -4.21
N ALA A 99 -12.62 -1.96 -3.66
CA ALA A 99 -12.47 -3.36 -3.25
C ALA A 99 -13.57 -4.21 -3.92
N ILE A 100 -13.15 -5.20 -4.70
CA ILE A 100 -14.09 -6.17 -5.29
C ILE A 100 -14.11 -7.41 -4.42
N GLY A 101 -15.29 -7.80 -3.96
CA GLY A 101 -15.45 -8.98 -3.12
C GLY A 101 -15.48 -10.27 -3.95
N GLY A 102 -14.50 -11.15 -3.70
CA GLY A 102 -14.52 -12.55 -4.11
C GLY A 102 -15.26 -13.43 -3.09
N GLY A 103 -14.82 -14.67 -2.89
CA GLY A 103 -15.37 -15.57 -1.87
C GLY A 103 -16.90 -15.73 -1.94
N PRO A 104 -17.68 -15.38 -0.91
CA PRO A 104 -19.14 -15.51 -0.90
C PRO A 104 -19.83 -14.52 -1.85
N ASN A 105 -19.08 -13.60 -2.39
CA ASN A 105 -19.52 -12.64 -3.38
C ASN A 105 -19.24 -13.10 -4.82
N SER A 106 -18.74 -14.32 -5.01
CA SER A 106 -18.53 -14.92 -6.33
C SER A 106 -19.86 -15.24 -7.02
N PRO A 107 -19.93 -15.11 -8.36
CA PRO A 107 -21.16 -15.38 -9.09
C PRO A 107 -21.52 -16.88 -9.11
N SER A 108 -22.82 -17.20 -9.10
CA SER A 108 -23.30 -18.57 -9.04
C SER A 108 -22.97 -19.39 -10.30
N TRP A 109 -22.87 -18.75 -11.46
CA TRP A 109 -22.50 -19.41 -12.71
C TRP A 109 -21.10 -20.04 -12.66
N LEU A 110 -20.19 -19.50 -11.83
CA LEU A 110 -18.85 -20.03 -11.64
C LEU A 110 -18.84 -21.51 -11.21
N TYR A 111 -19.78 -21.88 -10.35
CA TYR A 111 -19.89 -23.26 -9.84
C TYR A 111 -20.43 -24.22 -10.90
N THR A 112 -21.15 -23.72 -11.91
CA THR A 112 -21.61 -24.56 -13.05
C THR A 112 -20.46 -24.95 -13.97
N LEU A 113 -19.29 -24.29 -13.87
CA LEU A 113 -18.07 -24.62 -14.58
C LEU A 113 -17.22 -25.70 -13.89
N GLY A 114 -17.72 -26.27 -12.77
CA GLY A 114 -17.03 -27.30 -12.02
C GLY A 114 -16.05 -26.79 -10.97
N THR A 115 -16.09 -25.52 -10.64
CA THR A 115 -15.28 -24.92 -9.56
C THR A 115 -15.57 -25.60 -8.21
N GLN A 116 -14.51 -26.04 -7.53
CA GLN A 116 -14.63 -26.60 -6.19
C GLN A 116 -15.05 -25.52 -5.18
N SER A 117 -15.87 -25.89 -4.22
CA SER A 117 -16.37 -24.94 -3.23
C SER A 117 -16.20 -25.43 -1.79
N ILE A 118 -16.20 -24.46 -0.86
CA ILE A 118 -16.19 -24.65 0.58
C ILE A 118 -17.44 -23.95 1.14
N SER A 119 -18.27 -24.70 1.88
CA SER A 119 -19.35 -24.13 2.67
C SER A 119 -18.90 -24.00 4.13
N TYR A 120 -19.40 -23.01 4.86
CA TYR A 120 -19.01 -22.73 6.26
C TYR A 120 -20.11 -21.95 7.00
N THR A 121 -20.00 -21.92 8.31
CA THR A 121 -20.93 -21.17 9.20
C THR A 121 -20.19 -20.19 10.12
N LEU A 122 -18.87 -20.18 10.12
CA LEU A 122 -18.03 -19.29 10.92
C LEU A 122 -16.89 -18.68 10.08
N PRO A 123 -16.57 -17.38 10.23
CA PRO A 123 -17.18 -16.41 11.17
C PRO A 123 -18.60 -15.96 10.75
N PHE A 124 -19.00 -16.24 9.52
CA PHE A 124 -20.33 -16.00 8.93
C PHE A 124 -20.75 -17.24 8.17
N SER A 125 -22.02 -17.40 7.79
CA SER A 125 -22.44 -18.47 6.87
C SER A 125 -22.21 -18.09 5.42
N GLY A 126 -21.66 -19.00 4.63
CA GLY A 126 -21.41 -18.75 3.23
C GLY A 126 -20.86 -19.97 2.47
N THR A 127 -20.69 -19.78 1.16
CA THR A 127 -19.98 -20.69 0.26
C THR A 127 -18.99 -19.89 -0.55
N ILE A 128 -17.75 -20.38 -0.63
CA ILE A 128 -16.68 -19.76 -1.40
C ILE A 128 -16.08 -20.74 -2.40
N PRO A 129 -15.54 -20.29 -3.53
CA PRO A 129 -14.65 -21.10 -4.33
C PRO A 129 -13.43 -21.51 -3.52
N VAL A 130 -12.91 -22.71 -3.74
CA VAL A 130 -11.57 -23.06 -3.20
C VAL A 130 -10.54 -22.09 -3.78
N PRO A 131 -9.77 -21.35 -2.95
CA PRO A 131 -8.92 -20.26 -3.45
C PRO A 131 -7.87 -20.66 -4.48
N TRP A 132 -7.41 -21.92 -4.44
CA TRP A 132 -6.45 -22.49 -5.38
C TRP A 132 -7.10 -23.36 -6.50
N ASP A 133 -8.43 -23.31 -6.63
CA ASP A 133 -9.11 -23.97 -7.73
C ASP A 133 -8.74 -23.31 -9.07
N THR A 134 -8.38 -24.10 -10.05
CA THR A 134 -7.86 -23.60 -11.33
C THR A 134 -8.91 -22.86 -12.14
N THR A 135 -10.18 -23.30 -12.08
CA THR A 135 -11.30 -22.65 -12.77
C THR A 135 -11.63 -21.31 -12.12
N PHE A 136 -11.68 -21.28 -10.78
CA PHE A 136 -11.85 -20.03 -10.02
C PHE A 136 -10.74 -19.03 -10.39
N LEU A 137 -9.47 -19.43 -10.27
CA LEU A 137 -8.34 -18.54 -10.55
C LEU A 137 -8.34 -18.02 -11.99
N ALA A 138 -8.69 -18.86 -12.96
CA ALA A 138 -8.80 -18.43 -14.35
C ALA A 138 -9.87 -17.35 -14.51
N LYS A 139 -11.07 -17.57 -13.98
CA LYS A 139 -12.19 -16.62 -14.10
C LYS A 139 -11.98 -15.36 -13.27
N TRP A 140 -11.40 -15.47 -12.07
CA TRP A 140 -11.06 -14.31 -11.25
C TRP A 140 -10.02 -13.42 -11.92
N THR A 141 -8.96 -14.01 -12.49
CA THR A 141 -7.92 -13.23 -13.18
C THR A 141 -8.44 -12.61 -14.49
N GLU A 142 -9.31 -13.29 -15.22
CA GLU A 142 -10.01 -12.74 -16.39
C GLU A 142 -10.88 -11.53 -16.04
N PHE A 143 -11.68 -11.63 -14.96
CA PHE A 143 -12.49 -10.54 -14.45
C PHE A 143 -11.63 -9.34 -14.02
N ILE A 144 -10.56 -9.55 -13.25
CA ILE A 144 -9.68 -8.45 -12.81
C ILE A 144 -9.00 -7.76 -14.00
N ALA A 145 -8.63 -8.51 -15.04
CA ALA A 145 -8.10 -7.93 -16.27
C ALA A 145 -9.16 -7.06 -16.99
N ALA A 146 -10.42 -7.50 -17.06
CA ALA A 146 -11.52 -6.71 -17.61
C ALA A 146 -11.78 -5.43 -16.78
N LEU A 147 -11.75 -5.52 -15.45
CA LEU A 147 -11.86 -4.39 -14.53
C LEU A 147 -10.73 -3.38 -14.77
N GLY A 148 -9.49 -3.86 -14.85
CA GLY A 148 -8.33 -3.02 -15.14
C GLY A 148 -8.44 -2.33 -16.49
N ASN A 149 -8.80 -3.05 -17.56
CA ASN A 149 -8.99 -2.46 -18.89
C ASN A 149 -9.98 -1.29 -18.88
N ARG A 150 -11.00 -1.36 -18.02
CA ARG A 150 -11.99 -0.28 -17.92
C ARG A 150 -11.47 0.92 -17.12
N TYR A 151 -10.78 0.70 -16.01
CA TYR A 151 -10.48 1.75 -15.03
C TYR A 151 -9.00 2.14 -14.93
N ILE A 152 -8.11 1.56 -15.74
CA ILE A 152 -6.65 1.78 -15.70
C ILE A 152 -6.22 3.26 -15.70
N ASN A 153 -7.03 4.14 -16.28
CA ASN A 153 -6.76 5.58 -16.39
C ASN A 153 -7.69 6.44 -15.53
N ASP A 154 -8.56 5.85 -14.71
CA ASP A 154 -9.47 6.63 -13.87
C ASP A 154 -8.75 7.10 -12.60
N SER A 155 -8.41 8.39 -12.55
CA SER A 155 -7.71 9.00 -11.41
C SER A 155 -8.59 9.25 -10.19
N THR A 156 -9.89 8.99 -10.26
CA THR A 156 -10.79 9.04 -9.10
C THR A 156 -10.56 7.82 -8.22
N ILE A 157 -10.30 6.66 -8.84
CA ILE A 157 -9.84 5.47 -8.14
C ILE A 157 -8.36 5.68 -7.81
N GLN A 158 -8.05 5.89 -6.55
CA GLN A 158 -6.67 6.12 -6.09
C GLN A 158 -6.01 4.85 -5.56
N LEU A 159 -6.79 3.96 -4.94
CA LEU A 159 -6.35 2.73 -4.32
C LEU A 159 -7.23 1.57 -4.79
N VAL A 160 -6.61 0.42 -5.09
CA VAL A 160 -7.34 -0.82 -5.38
C VAL A 160 -6.91 -1.91 -4.39
N TYR A 161 -7.88 -2.54 -3.76
CA TYR A 161 -7.65 -3.68 -2.88
C TYR A 161 -7.45 -4.95 -3.70
N ILE A 162 -6.32 -5.61 -3.46
CA ILE A 162 -6.07 -6.97 -3.96
C ILE A 162 -6.87 -7.92 -3.08
N THR A 163 -7.85 -8.59 -3.66
CA THR A 163 -8.76 -9.51 -2.98
C THR A 163 -8.74 -10.88 -3.65
N ASN A 164 -9.14 -11.91 -2.90
CA ASN A 164 -9.16 -13.30 -3.37
C ASN A 164 -10.40 -14.00 -2.80
N SER A 165 -10.55 -15.30 -3.03
CA SER A 165 -11.55 -16.10 -2.34
C SER A 165 -11.17 -16.22 -0.86
N SER A 166 -12.00 -15.67 0.01
CA SER A 166 -11.84 -15.65 1.47
C SER A 166 -13.18 -15.67 2.17
N ALA A 167 -13.23 -15.77 3.50
CA ALA A 167 -14.45 -15.93 4.25
C ALA A 167 -15.49 -14.80 4.04
N ASN A 168 -15.04 -13.56 3.87
CA ASN A 168 -15.91 -12.42 3.54
C ASN A 168 -15.69 -11.84 2.14
N GLY A 169 -14.69 -12.37 1.41
CA GLY A 169 -14.34 -11.96 0.06
C GLY A 169 -13.49 -10.71 -0.05
N PHE A 170 -13.12 -10.06 1.06
CA PHE A 170 -12.32 -8.84 1.08
C PHE A 170 -11.03 -8.99 1.90
N GLU A 171 -11.14 -9.59 3.09
CA GLU A 171 -10.02 -9.84 3.97
C GLU A 171 -9.33 -11.17 3.63
N MET A 172 -8.10 -11.37 4.09
CA MET A 172 -7.32 -12.58 3.77
C MET A 172 -7.84 -13.84 4.49
N GLN A 173 -8.68 -13.70 5.49
CA GLN A 173 -9.11 -14.77 6.38
C GLN A 173 -9.89 -15.88 5.67
N LEU A 174 -9.50 -17.15 5.90
CA LEU A 174 -10.25 -18.31 5.44
C LEU A 174 -11.33 -18.74 6.45
N PRO A 175 -12.37 -19.48 6.01
CA PRO A 175 -13.39 -20.05 6.90
C PRO A 175 -12.82 -20.90 8.05
N PHE A 176 -13.39 -20.80 9.26
CA PHE A 176 -12.91 -21.55 10.42
C PHE A 176 -13.41 -23.00 10.47
N ASN A 177 -14.58 -23.27 9.89
CA ASN A 177 -15.23 -24.59 9.90
C ASN A 177 -15.67 -25.02 8.47
N PRO A 178 -14.71 -25.25 7.57
CA PRO A 178 -15.01 -25.54 6.17
C PRO A 178 -15.62 -26.93 5.97
N THR A 179 -16.54 -27.02 5.03
CA THR A 179 -17.10 -28.26 4.51
C THR A 179 -17.04 -28.26 2.98
N PRO A 180 -16.29 -29.17 2.32
CA PRO A 180 -15.41 -30.17 2.92
C PRO A 180 -14.26 -29.58 3.73
N SER A 181 -13.67 -30.39 4.63
CA SER A 181 -12.56 -29.95 5.49
C SER A 181 -11.32 -29.59 4.67
N TYR A 182 -10.42 -28.78 5.25
CA TYR A 182 -9.15 -28.42 4.60
C TYR A 182 -8.31 -29.63 4.22
N ALA A 183 -8.33 -30.70 5.05
CA ALA A 183 -7.63 -31.94 4.74
C ALA A 183 -8.23 -32.62 3.47
N THR A 184 -9.56 -32.61 3.33
CA THR A 184 -10.26 -33.23 2.18
C THR A 184 -9.93 -32.51 0.87
N ILE A 185 -9.81 -31.18 0.88
CA ILE A 185 -9.45 -30.38 -0.29
C ILE A 185 -7.95 -30.19 -0.45
N ALA A 186 -7.16 -30.96 0.31
CA ALA A 186 -5.69 -30.97 0.31
C ALA A 186 -5.08 -29.55 0.45
N TYR A 187 -5.54 -28.79 1.45
CA TYR A 187 -4.97 -27.50 1.81
C TYR A 187 -3.48 -27.63 2.16
N THR A 188 -2.69 -26.68 1.69
CA THR A 188 -1.34 -26.39 2.19
C THR A 188 -1.12 -24.89 2.17
N ASP A 189 -0.27 -24.36 3.06
CA ASP A 189 0.13 -22.95 3.04
C ASP A 189 0.68 -22.55 1.66
N GLN A 190 1.42 -23.43 0.98
CA GLN A 190 1.96 -23.16 -0.34
C GLN A 190 0.86 -22.95 -1.40
N LYS A 191 -0.19 -23.75 -1.40
CA LYS A 191 -1.29 -23.58 -2.37
C LYS A 191 -2.00 -22.22 -2.23
N ILE A 192 -2.20 -21.77 -0.99
CA ILE A 192 -2.83 -20.46 -0.78
C ILE A 192 -1.86 -19.32 -1.11
N ILE A 193 -0.55 -19.48 -0.84
CA ILE A 193 0.48 -18.53 -1.25
C ILE A 193 0.50 -18.43 -2.78
N ASP A 194 0.61 -19.54 -3.51
CA ASP A 194 0.63 -19.57 -4.98
C ASP A 194 -0.62 -18.93 -5.59
N SER A 195 -1.77 -19.12 -4.94
CA SER A 195 -3.03 -18.48 -5.32
C SER A 195 -2.96 -16.95 -5.17
N TRP A 196 -2.47 -16.46 -4.05
CA TRP A 196 -2.32 -15.03 -3.81
C TRP A 196 -1.26 -14.40 -4.73
N ASP A 197 -0.13 -15.05 -4.96
CA ASP A 197 0.91 -14.57 -5.86
C ASP A 197 0.36 -14.34 -7.27
N LYS A 198 -0.39 -15.33 -7.79
CA LYS A 198 -1.07 -15.20 -9.08
C LYS A 198 -2.08 -14.06 -9.13
N VAL A 199 -2.84 -13.87 -8.05
CA VAL A 199 -3.81 -12.77 -7.96
C VAL A 199 -3.10 -11.42 -7.85
N ILE A 200 -2.03 -11.32 -7.06
CA ILE A 200 -1.20 -10.11 -6.97
C ILE A 200 -0.67 -9.72 -8.36
N ASP A 201 -0.17 -10.67 -9.14
CA ASP A 201 0.38 -10.39 -10.47
C ASP A 201 -0.67 -9.82 -11.43
N VAL A 202 -1.90 -10.35 -11.40
CA VAL A 202 -2.96 -9.82 -12.28
C VAL A 202 -3.42 -8.43 -11.82
N PHE A 203 -3.55 -8.16 -10.51
CA PHE A 203 -3.87 -6.82 -10.06
C PHE A 203 -2.75 -5.82 -10.40
N ASN A 204 -1.49 -6.20 -10.22
CA ASN A 204 -0.34 -5.36 -10.54
C ASN A 204 -0.29 -4.99 -12.04
N SER A 205 -0.52 -5.97 -12.92
CA SER A 205 -0.55 -5.74 -14.36
C SER A 205 -1.78 -5.00 -14.85
N SER A 206 -2.94 -5.19 -14.19
CA SER A 206 -4.21 -4.57 -14.56
C SER A 206 -4.33 -3.11 -14.06
N PHE A 207 -3.62 -2.76 -13.00
CA PHE A 207 -3.67 -1.44 -12.37
C PHE A 207 -2.28 -0.80 -12.20
N PRO A 208 -1.50 -0.65 -13.29
CA PRO A 208 -0.12 -0.14 -13.22
C PRO A 208 -0.04 1.33 -12.76
N ASN A 209 -1.14 2.08 -12.87
CA ASN A 209 -1.22 3.52 -12.53
C ASN A 209 -1.90 3.77 -11.18
N HIS A 210 -2.21 2.74 -10.38
CA HIS A 210 -2.92 2.85 -9.11
C HIS A 210 -2.05 2.35 -7.95
N TYR A 211 -2.33 2.83 -6.74
CA TYR A 211 -1.83 2.20 -5.53
C TYR A 211 -2.59 0.91 -5.27
N LEU A 212 -1.89 -0.09 -4.72
CA LEU A 212 -2.43 -1.41 -4.43
C LEU A 212 -2.23 -1.76 -2.96
N THR A 213 -3.19 -2.44 -2.38
CA THR A 213 -3.13 -2.91 -1.00
C THR A 213 -3.90 -4.22 -0.83
N ASN A 214 -3.61 -4.95 0.20
CA ASN A 214 -4.49 -5.99 0.72
C ASN A 214 -4.54 -5.95 2.25
N ASP A 215 -5.63 -6.44 2.80
CA ASP A 215 -5.80 -6.59 4.23
C ASP A 215 -5.09 -7.85 4.72
N PHE A 216 -4.40 -7.75 5.86
CA PHE A 216 -3.61 -8.84 6.42
C PHE A 216 -4.25 -9.43 7.67
N HIS A 217 -4.55 -10.74 7.59
CA HIS A 217 -5.01 -11.57 8.70
C HIS A 217 -4.18 -12.87 8.78
N PRO A 218 -4.21 -13.60 9.91
CA PRO A 218 -3.75 -14.99 9.94
C PRO A 218 -4.59 -15.83 8.96
N VAL A 219 -3.94 -16.64 8.14
CA VAL A 219 -4.62 -17.55 7.22
C VAL A 219 -4.58 -18.95 7.77
N ASN A 220 -5.73 -19.55 8.06
CA ASN A 220 -5.84 -20.87 8.69
C ASN A 220 -4.90 -21.03 9.91
N SER A 221 -4.86 -20.00 10.77
CA SER A 221 -3.98 -19.88 11.94
C SER A 221 -2.46 -19.82 11.63
N SER A 222 -2.06 -19.70 10.35
CA SER A 222 -0.69 -19.51 9.94
C SER A 222 -0.37 -18.02 9.74
N ASN A 223 0.69 -17.54 10.36
CA ASN A 223 1.24 -16.20 10.10
C ASN A 223 2.21 -16.22 8.91
N VAL A 224 2.81 -17.39 8.60
CA VAL A 224 3.79 -17.54 7.50
C VAL A 224 3.18 -17.15 6.15
N VAL A 225 1.91 -17.50 5.92
CA VAL A 225 1.18 -17.15 4.70
C VAL A 225 1.13 -15.64 4.51
N ALA A 226 0.68 -14.90 5.54
CA ALA A 226 0.58 -13.44 5.48
C ALA A 226 1.93 -12.75 5.26
N ASP A 227 2.98 -13.17 5.97
CA ASP A 227 4.34 -12.66 5.83
C ASP A 227 4.91 -12.90 4.42
N THR A 228 4.68 -14.10 3.86
CA THR A 228 5.16 -14.47 2.51
C THR A 228 4.44 -13.65 1.44
N ILE A 229 3.12 -13.51 1.53
CA ILE A 229 2.32 -12.71 0.59
C ILE A 229 2.72 -11.24 0.66
N TYR A 230 2.96 -10.69 1.86
CA TYR A 230 3.46 -9.32 2.01
C TYR A 230 4.82 -9.12 1.32
N ALA A 231 5.75 -10.04 1.55
CA ALA A 231 7.08 -9.98 0.94
C ALA A 231 7.00 -10.03 -0.60
N TYR A 232 6.17 -10.94 -1.14
CA TYR A 232 5.95 -11.07 -2.57
C TYR A 232 5.35 -9.80 -3.20
N ALA A 233 4.26 -9.29 -2.62
CA ALA A 233 3.60 -8.07 -3.11
C ALA A 233 4.52 -6.86 -3.07
N LYS A 234 5.25 -6.67 -1.95
CA LYS A 234 6.24 -5.60 -1.80
C LYS A 234 7.34 -5.67 -2.87
N GLN A 235 7.84 -6.87 -3.16
CA GLN A 235 8.89 -7.08 -4.15
C GLN A 235 8.41 -6.79 -5.58
N ASN A 236 7.20 -7.23 -5.93
CA ASN A 236 6.71 -7.21 -7.32
C ASN A 236 5.94 -5.94 -7.69
N ILE A 237 5.32 -5.26 -6.72
CA ILE A 237 4.58 -3.99 -6.95
C ILE A 237 5.47 -2.77 -6.60
N GLY A 238 6.37 -2.93 -5.63
CA GLY A 238 7.29 -1.86 -5.23
C GLY A 238 6.59 -0.72 -4.48
N SER A 239 6.97 0.52 -4.78
CA SER A 239 6.53 1.73 -4.07
C SER A 239 5.04 2.07 -4.21
N ARG A 240 4.32 1.42 -5.12
CA ARG A 240 2.85 1.54 -5.25
C ARG A 240 2.09 0.65 -4.28
N TYR A 241 2.78 -0.23 -3.55
CA TYR A 241 2.17 -1.16 -2.63
C TYR A 241 2.20 -0.65 -1.21
N GLY A 242 1.13 -0.91 -0.45
CA GLY A 242 1.06 -0.69 0.98
C GLY A 242 0.23 -1.78 1.67
N ALA A 243 0.50 -2.03 2.94
CA ALA A 243 -0.26 -2.99 3.73
C ALA A 243 -1.46 -2.33 4.42
N ASN A 244 -2.53 -3.08 4.62
CA ASN A 244 -3.72 -2.63 5.36
C ASN A 244 -4.13 -3.65 6.42
N GLY A 245 -4.83 -3.16 7.46
CA GLY A 245 -5.40 -4.01 8.52
C GLY A 245 -6.78 -3.53 8.92
N TRP A 246 -7.83 -4.31 8.57
CA TRP A 246 -9.23 -3.95 8.83
C TRP A 246 -9.71 -4.30 10.24
N TRP A 247 -8.80 -4.69 11.10
CA TRP A 247 -9.02 -5.10 12.49
C TRP A 247 -8.53 -4.07 13.52
N TRP A 248 -8.30 -2.81 13.15
CA TRP A 248 -7.56 -1.85 13.97
C TRP A 248 -8.30 -1.41 15.23
N THR A 249 -7.76 -1.80 16.38
CA THR A 249 -8.04 -1.23 17.72
C THR A 249 -6.79 -1.41 18.60
N GLN A 250 -6.71 -0.74 19.76
CA GLN A 250 -5.61 -0.96 20.70
C GLN A 250 -5.56 -2.42 21.20
N ASN A 251 -6.73 -3.06 21.35
CA ASN A 251 -6.80 -4.44 21.81
C ASN A 251 -6.29 -5.41 20.73
N ASN A 252 -6.66 -5.18 19.48
CA ASN A 252 -6.40 -6.10 18.38
C ASN A 252 -4.94 -6.18 17.95
N ILE A 253 -4.11 -5.18 18.25
CA ILE A 253 -2.66 -5.27 18.01
C ILE A 253 -2.01 -6.41 18.81
N THR A 254 -2.60 -6.79 19.95
CA THR A 254 -2.14 -7.93 20.75
C THR A 254 -2.74 -9.26 20.28
N VAL A 255 -3.87 -9.23 19.57
CA VAL A 255 -4.51 -10.40 18.95
C VAL A 255 -3.80 -10.77 17.64
N TYR A 256 -3.35 -9.75 16.87
CA TYR A 256 -2.72 -9.90 15.57
C TYR A 256 -1.27 -9.35 15.55
N PRO A 257 -0.36 -9.83 16.43
CA PRO A 257 0.97 -9.22 16.58
C PRO A 257 1.83 -9.35 15.32
N SER A 258 1.71 -10.45 14.56
CA SER A 258 2.44 -10.63 13.30
C SER A 258 1.94 -9.68 12.21
N GLN A 259 0.62 -9.52 12.07
CA GLN A 259 0.01 -8.59 11.11
C GLN A 259 0.29 -7.14 11.49
N TYR A 260 0.27 -6.82 12.78
CA TYR A 260 0.71 -5.50 13.27
C TYR A 260 2.17 -5.20 12.87
N LYS A 261 3.06 -6.18 12.99
CA LYS A 261 4.45 -6.03 12.51
C LYS A 261 4.54 -5.81 11.00
N ILE A 262 3.69 -6.46 10.19
CA ILE A 262 3.60 -6.17 8.75
C ILE A 262 3.25 -4.69 8.53
N LEU A 263 2.24 -4.15 9.23
CA LEU A 263 1.87 -2.75 9.10
C LEU A 263 3.02 -1.81 9.51
N GLN A 264 3.71 -2.10 10.62
CA GLN A 264 4.87 -1.31 11.05
C GLN A 264 6.00 -1.36 10.01
N ASN A 265 6.31 -2.52 9.45
CA ASN A 265 7.31 -2.67 8.39
C ASN A 265 6.90 -1.92 7.12
N SER A 266 5.62 -1.97 6.75
CA SER A 266 5.08 -1.22 5.62
C SER A 266 5.23 0.29 5.84
N ALA A 267 4.81 0.80 7.00
CA ALA A 267 4.88 2.22 7.35
C ALA A 267 6.31 2.79 7.36
N THR A 268 7.32 1.96 7.66
CA THR A 268 8.72 2.40 7.68
C THR A 268 9.42 2.33 6.32
N THR A 269 8.89 1.56 5.37
CA THR A 269 9.56 1.28 4.09
C THR A 269 8.78 1.70 2.87
N ASN A 270 7.49 1.95 3.01
CA ASN A 270 6.61 2.23 1.89
C ASN A 270 6.01 3.63 1.97
N LEU A 271 5.39 4.03 0.87
CA LEU A 271 4.78 5.34 0.73
C LEU A 271 3.49 5.47 1.53
N PHE A 272 2.75 4.37 1.74
CA PHE A 272 1.55 4.40 2.57
C PHE A 272 1.35 3.09 3.32
N THR A 273 0.59 3.19 4.42
CA THR A 273 0.08 2.05 5.17
C THR A 273 -1.28 2.43 5.69
N GLY A 274 -2.22 1.48 5.66
CA GLY A 274 -3.60 1.74 6.00
C GLY A 274 -4.12 0.92 7.16
N ILE A 275 -5.18 1.45 7.74
CA ILE A 275 -6.04 0.71 8.69
C ILE A 275 -7.52 0.98 8.40
N GLN A 276 -8.37 0.02 8.73
CA GLN A 276 -9.78 0.26 8.98
C GLN A 276 -10.05 0.04 10.46
N MET A 277 -10.76 0.96 11.09
CA MET A 277 -11.25 0.75 12.45
C MET A 277 -12.12 -0.51 12.46
N ALA A 278 -11.84 -1.45 13.37
CA ALA A 278 -12.57 -2.74 13.41
C ALA A 278 -14.07 -2.56 13.63
N HIS A 279 -14.44 -1.48 14.32
CA HIS A 279 -15.83 -1.13 14.65
C HIS A 279 -16.03 0.39 14.61
N SER A 280 -17.29 0.82 14.61
CA SER A 280 -17.62 2.22 14.86
C SER A 280 -17.38 2.59 16.33
N GLY A 281 -16.67 3.68 16.57
CA GLY A 281 -16.42 4.22 17.90
C GLY A 281 -17.70 4.73 18.58
N ILE A 282 -18.74 5.08 17.82
CA ILE A 282 -20.05 5.50 18.32
C ILE A 282 -20.89 4.31 18.77
N THR A 283 -20.99 3.26 17.93
CA THR A 283 -21.87 2.13 18.21
C THR A 283 -21.22 1.05 19.07
N ASN A 284 -19.90 0.91 19.02
CA ASN A 284 -19.14 -0.12 19.72
C ASN A 284 -17.90 0.46 20.45
N PRO A 285 -18.06 1.46 21.31
CA PRO A 285 -16.91 2.14 21.94
C PRO A 285 -16.06 1.20 22.81
N SER A 286 -16.65 0.20 23.43
CA SER A 286 -15.95 -0.76 24.31
C SER A 286 -14.97 -1.69 23.55
N SER A 287 -15.11 -1.84 22.24
CA SER A 287 -14.23 -2.69 21.44
C SER A 287 -12.83 -2.11 21.27
N PHE A 288 -12.65 -0.81 21.49
CA PHE A 288 -11.39 -0.11 21.27
C PHE A 288 -10.42 -0.17 22.47
N GLY A 289 -10.87 -0.51 23.66
CA GLY A 289 -10.07 -0.41 24.88
C GLY A 289 -10.04 1.01 25.46
N THR A 290 -9.07 1.29 26.35
CA THR A 290 -8.97 2.57 27.05
C THR A 290 -8.69 3.74 26.08
N GLY A 291 -9.53 4.76 26.13
CA GLY A 291 -9.40 5.95 25.28
C GLY A 291 -10.17 5.87 23.95
N GLY A 292 -10.82 4.73 23.66
CA GLY A 292 -11.73 4.60 22.55
C GLY A 292 -11.09 4.75 21.15
N MET A 293 -11.89 5.09 20.16
CA MET A 293 -11.43 5.33 18.78
C MET A 293 -10.38 6.47 18.68
N PRO A 294 -10.45 7.56 19.46
CA PRO A 294 -9.39 8.58 19.46
C PRO A 294 -7.99 8.02 19.79
N ALA A 295 -7.90 7.12 20.77
CA ALA A 295 -6.61 6.51 21.11
C ALA A 295 -6.15 5.51 20.04
N ALA A 296 -7.08 4.80 19.39
CA ALA A 296 -6.76 3.94 18.24
C ALA A 296 -6.21 4.74 17.05
N LEU A 297 -6.79 5.90 16.75
CA LEU A 297 -6.30 6.80 15.71
C LEU A 297 -4.91 7.35 16.08
N SER A 298 -4.73 7.79 17.32
CA SER A 298 -3.43 8.29 17.82
C SER A 298 -2.35 7.20 17.72
N LEU A 299 -2.70 5.94 17.99
CA LEU A 299 -1.81 4.80 17.83
C LEU A 299 -1.43 4.57 16.35
N ALA A 300 -2.35 4.70 15.41
CA ALA A 300 -2.06 4.61 13.98
C ALA A 300 -1.08 5.72 13.57
N ILE A 301 -1.35 6.97 13.96
CA ILE A 301 -0.50 8.13 13.67
C ILE A 301 0.91 7.94 14.24
N SER A 302 1.05 7.48 15.48
CA SER A 302 2.35 7.25 16.12
C SER A 302 3.19 6.15 15.47
N ASN A 303 2.54 5.26 14.69
CA ASN A 303 3.20 4.24 13.87
C ASN A 303 3.37 4.66 12.40
N ASN A 304 3.14 5.94 12.04
CA ASN A 304 3.18 6.47 10.68
C ASN A 304 2.20 5.75 9.71
N ILE A 305 1.12 5.22 10.24
CA ILE A 305 0.04 4.65 9.45
C ILE A 305 -0.90 5.80 9.10
N CYS A 306 -0.90 6.21 7.83
CA CYS A 306 -1.48 7.48 7.41
C CYS A 306 -2.77 7.38 6.58
N TYR A 307 -3.23 6.20 6.25
CA TYR A 307 -4.51 5.96 5.57
C TYR A 307 -5.48 5.33 6.57
N TRP A 308 -6.60 6.02 6.87
CA TRP A 308 -7.53 5.61 7.92
C TRP A 308 -8.94 5.47 7.39
N GLU A 309 -9.47 4.26 7.39
CA GLU A 309 -10.87 3.98 7.09
C GLU A 309 -11.71 4.05 8.35
N ILE A 310 -12.53 5.10 8.42
CA ILE A 310 -13.42 5.40 9.53
C ILE A 310 -14.86 5.04 9.14
N TRP A 311 -15.60 4.45 10.04
CA TRP A 311 -16.97 4.04 9.76
C TRP A 311 -17.91 5.23 9.53
N ASN A 312 -18.89 5.05 8.66
CA ASN A 312 -19.87 6.07 8.28
C ASN A 312 -20.52 6.73 9.51
N ASN A 313 -20.93 5.93 10.52
CA ASN A 313 -21.56 6.43 11.73
C ASN A 313 -20.67 7.38 12.53
N ASP A 314 -19.36 7.16 12.53
CA ASP A 314 -18.41 8.00 13.24
C ASP A 314 -18.22 9.37 12.57
N ILE A 315 -18.40 9.42 11.25
CA ILE A 315 -18.31 10.64 10.45
C ILE A 315 -19.63 11.40 10.46
N THR A 316 -20.77 10.71 10.26
CA THR A 316 -22.09 11.34 10.16
C THR A 316 -22.61 11.84 11.50
N ASN A 317 -22.24 11.18 12.61
CA ASN A 317 -22.62 11.63 13.96
C ASN A 317 -22.01 12.97 14.34
N GLY A 318 -20.83 13.33 13.81
CA GLY A 318 -20.14 14.58 14.05
C GLY A 318 -19.36 14.68 15.38
N SER A 319 -19.50 13.71 16.30
CA SER A 319 -18.78 13.75 17.59
C SER A 319 -17.26 13.69 17.42
N PHE A 320 -16.76 13.13 16.32
CA PHE A 320 -15.35 13.03 15.98
C PHE A 320 -14.87 14.06 14.97
N ASP A 321 -15.71 15.02 14.53
CA ASP A 321 -15.34 16.00 13.51
C ASP A 321 -14.05 16.79 13.88
N SER A 322 -13.96 17.26 15.13
CA SER A 322 -12.78 17.99 15.60
C SER A 322 -11.52 17.08 15.63
N LEU A 323 -11.66 15.84 16.02
CA LEU A 323 -10.57 14.86 16.02
C LEU A 323 -10.07 14.60 14.59
N LEU A 324 -11.00 14.26 13.68
CA LEU A 324 -10.69 13.85 12.32
C LEU A 324 -10.17 15.01 11.48
N SER A 325 -10.70 16.21 11.64
CA SER A 325 -10.25 17.41 10.92
C SER A 325 -8.87 17.90 11.35
N ASN A 326 -8.46 17.62 12.59
CA ASN A 326 -7.15 17.97 13.11
C ASN A 326 -6.13 16.82 13.06
N ALA A 327 -6.55 15.63 12.62
CA ALA A 327 -5.66 14.49 12.47
C ALA A 327 -4.67 14.72 11.33
N VAL A 328 -3.41 14.88 11.67
CA VAL A 328 -2.31 15.05 10.72
C VAL A 328 -1.39 13.85 10.84
N CYS A 329 -1.19 13.17 9.71
CA CYS A 329 -0.14 12.19 9.58
C CYS A 329 0.97 12.84 8.73
N SER A 330 2.13 12.97 9.33
CA SER A 330 3.34 13.28 8.59
C SER A 330 3.97 11.94 8.23
N PRO A 331 3.74 11.42 7.01
CA PRO A 331 4.48 10.24 6.60
C PRO A 331 5.95 10.56 6.81
N ILE A 332 6.71 9.61 7.35
CA ILE A 332 8.15 9.77 7.34
C ILE A 332 8.48 10.00 5.87
N LEU A 333 8.91 11.20 5.55
CA LEU A 333 9.64 11.41 4.31
C LEU A 333 10.85 10.49 4.45
N ASN A 334 10.69 9.23 4.05
CA ASN A 334 11.81 8.42 3.69
C ASN A 334 12.47 9.23 2.57
N VAL A 335 13.43 10.04 2.96
CA VAL A 335 14.54 10.27 2.05
C VAL A 335 14.97 8.84 1.77
N ASN A 336 14.54 8.29 0.62
CA ASN A 336 15.16 7.10 0.10
C ASN A 336 16.65 7.39 0.27
N GLU A 337 17.30 6.75 1.23
CA GLU A 337 18.72 6.58 1.12
C GLU A 337 18.84 5.87 -0.21
N ILE A 338 19.18 6.66 -1.22
CA ILE A 338 19.51 6.14 -2.52
C ILE A 338 20.76 5.34 -2.23
N SER A 339 20.55 4.08 -1.86
CA SER A 339 21.57 3.12 -1.43
C SER A 339 22.66 2.88 -2.49
N ASN A 340 22.54 3.52 -3.66
CA ASN A 340 23.53 3.53 -4.73
C ASN A 340 24.38 4.81 -4.82
N ILE A 341 24.12 5.84 -3.98
CA ILE A 341 24.93 7.07 -3.95
C ILE A 341 25.86 7.10 -2.71
N GLU A 342 25.71 6.16 -1.75
CA GLU A 342 26.50 6.13 -0.53
C GLU A 342 28.03 6.13 -0.74
N ASN A 343 28.49 5.71 -1.91
CA ASN A 343 29.93 5.68 -2.19
C ASN A 343 30.49 6.91 -2.92
N ASN A 344 29.65 7.87 -3.33
CA ASN A 344 30.11 9.00 -4.16
C ASN A 344 30.18 10.33 -3.42
N LEU A 345 29.38 10.58 -2.38
CA LEU A 345 29.36 11.83 -1.62
C LEU A 345 29.99 11.65 -0.24
N THR A 346 31.08 12.35 0.00
CA THR A 346 31.79 12.38 1.29
C THR A 346 31.71 13.79 1.88
N ILE A 347 31.50 13.89 3.18
CA ILE A 347 31.44 15.17 3.93
C ILE A 347 32.34 15.04 5.15
N PHE A 348 33.30 15.93 5.28
CA PHE A 348 34.22 15.90 6.42
C PHE A 348 34.77 17.30 6.76
N PRO A 349 35.04 17.56 8.05
CA PRO A 349 34.58 16.77 9.18
C PRO A 349 33.07 16.92 9.39
N ASN A 350 32.43 15.85 9.89
CA ASN A 350 31.04 15.91 10.34
C ASN A 350 30.91 15.05 11.60
N PRO A 351 30.73 15.62 12.79
CA PRO A 351 30.44 17.06 13.09
C PRO A 351 31.61 18.01 12.84
N SER A 352 31.31 19.28 12.54
CA SER A 352 32.25 20.39 12.33
C SER A 352 31.93 21.60 13.22
N GLN A 353 32.89 22.50 13.40
CA GLN A 353 32.66 23.79 14.04
C GLN A 353 32.13 24.83 13.03
N ASN A 354 32.76 24.98 11.87
CA ASN A 354 32.35 25.99 10.87
C ASN A 354 32.64 25.57 9.43
N ILE A 355 33.73 24.85 9.17
CA ILE A 355 34.13 24.48 7.83
C ILE A 355 33.86 23.01 7.59
N ILE A 356 33.14 22.68 6.51
CA ILE A 356 32.94 21.32 6.02
C ILE A 356 33.44 21.22 4.58
N THR A 357 34.04 20.10 4.25
CA THR A 357 34.41 19.76 2.89
C THR A 357 33.45 18.74 2.33
N VAL A 358 32.94 19.04 1.15
CA VAL A 358 32.03 18.20 0.38
C VAL A 358 32.79 17.66 -0.80
N ALA A 359 32.82 16.36 -1.03
CA ALA A 359 33.53 15.74 -2.12
C ALA A 359 32.69 14.67 -2.83
N LEU A 360 32.69 14.67 -4.14
CA LEU A 360 32.13 13.64 -5.02
C LEU A 360 33.26 12.83 -5.67
N LYS A 361 33.14 11.50 -5.63
CA LYS A 361 34.17 10.59 -6.13
C LYS A 361 34.25 10.54 -7.66
N ASN A 362 33.11 10.59 -8.36
CA ASN A 362 33.03 10.31 -9.80
C ASN A 362 32.40 11.45 -10.61
N ASN A 363 31.85 12.49 -10.00
CA ASN A 363 31.14 13.59 -10.64
C ASN A 363 31.67 14.92 -10.12
N ARG A 364 31.29 16.03 -10.76
CA ARG A 364 31.57 17.39 -10.28
C ARG A 364 30.35 17.94 -9.57
N ILE A 365 30.60 18.72 -8.53
CA ILE A 365 29.55 19.45 -7.81
C ILE A 365 29.18 20.67 -8.67
N GLU A 366 27.91 20.80 -9.00
CA GLU A 366 27.36 21.97 -9.66
C GLU A 366 26.82 22.97 -8.64
N GLU A 367 26.09 22.49 -7.67
CA GLU A 367 25.42 23.30 -6.65
C GLU A 367 25.46 22.64 -5.28
N ILE A 368 25.59 23.47 -4.24
CA ILE A 368 25.43 23.10 -2.84
C ILE A 368 24.41 24.04 -2.19
N GLU A 369 23.43 23.46 -1.49
CA GLU A 369 22.53 24.17 -0.60
C GLU A 369 22.61 23.60 0.81
N VAL A 370 22.58 24.47 1.83
CA VAL A 370 22.42 24.08 3.24
C VAL A 370 21.04 24.50 3.69
N LEU A 371 20.30 23.57 4.23
CA LEU A 371 18.91 23.73 4.66
C LEU A 371 18.83 23.59 6.18
N ASN A 372 18.02 24.42 6.84
CA ASN A 372 17.68 24.24 8.25
C ASN A 372 16.63 23.11 8.45
N GLU A 373 16.25 22.85 9.70
CA GLU A 373 15.26 21.81 10.06
C GLU A 373 13.86 22.05 9.44
N LEU A 374 13.56 23.29 9.04
CA LEU A 374 12.31 23.67 8.36
C LEU A 374 12.41 23.60 6.83
N GLY A 375 13.55 23.13 6.29
CA GLY A 375 13.78 23.06 4.84
C GLY A 375 14.10 24.42 4.19
N GLN A 376 14.33 25.48 4.95
CA GLN A 376 14.69 26.79 4.43
C GLN A 376 16.16 26.82 4.08
N THR A 377 16.52 27.31 2.90
CA THR A 377 17.90 27.47 2.47
C THR A 377 18.58 28.59 3.26
N ILE A 378 19.62 28.23 4.01
CA ILE A 378 20.44 29.17 4.78
C ILE A 378 21.77 29.53 4.06
N PHE A 379 22.19 28.66 3.13
CA PHE A 379 23.35 28.90 2.30
C PHE A 379 23.12 28.23 0.92
N ARG A 380 23.59 28.89 -0.16
CA ARG A 380 23.55 28.36 -1.51
C ARG A 380 24.80 28.80 -2.29
N LYS A 381 25.39 27.87 -3.02
CA LYS A 381 26.51 28.12 -3.93
C LYS A 381 26.30 27.33 -5.21
N GLU A 382 26.23 28.05 -6.30
CA GLU A 382 26.07 27.51 -7.66
C GLU A 382 27.39 27.61 -8.47
N ASN A 383 27.43 26.91 -9.61
CA ASN A 383 28.53 26.94 -10.59
C ASN A 383 29.88 26.52 -10.00
N ILE A 384 29.91 25.55 -9.11
CA ILE A 384 31.11 25.08 -8.41
C ILE A 384 32.06 24.38 -9.39
N ASN A 385 31.52 23.49 -10.22
CA ASN A 385 32.24 22.74 -11.29
C ASN A 385 33.56 22.08 -10.82
N ASN A 386 33.58 21.57 -9.59
CA ASN A 386 34.70 20.88 -8.99
C ASN A 386 34.23 19.60 -8.28
N SER A 387 35.11 18.58 -8.18
CA SER A 387 34.83 17.37 -7.45
C SER A 387 34.82 17.55 -5.92
N GLN A 388 35.38 18.67 -5.43
CA GLN A 388 35.47 19.01 -4.01
C GLN A 388 35.23 20.49 -3.79
N TYR A 389 34.51 20.82 -2.69
CA TYR A 389 34.27 22.21 -2.28
C TYR A 389 34.29 22.31 -0.75
N SER A 390 35.04 23.30 -0.23
CA SER A 390 35.05 23.62 1.21
C SER A 390 34.10 24.78 1.47
N LEU A 391 33.15 24.52 2.33
CA LEU A 391 32.04 25.38 2.70
C LEU A 391 32.29 25.94 4.10
N ASP A 392 32.38 27.26 4.21
CA ASP A 392 32.39 27.97 5.48
C ASP A 392 30.96 28.47 5.78
N ILE A 393 30.34 27.95 6.83
CA ILE A 393 28.97 28.28 7.22
C ILE A 393 28.97 29.40 8.29
N GLY A 394 30.15 29.79 8.78
CA GLY A 394 30.33 30.84 9.81
C GLY A 394 30.09 30.33 11.25
N ASN A 395 30.68 31.07 12.20
CA ASN A 395 30.73 30.67 13.62
C ASN A 395 29.43 30.90 14.40
N SER A 396 28.38 31.40 13.77
CA SER A 396 27.13 31.78 14.44
C SER A 396 26.01 30.76 14.31
N ILE A 397 26.24 29.68 13.53
CA ILE A 397 25.22 28.68 13.19
C ILE A 397 25.67 27.34 13.77
N TYR A 398 24.85 26.78 14.67
CA TYR A 398 25.08 25.46 15.27
C TYR A 398 23.76 24.70 15.38
N GLY A 399 23.84 23.38 15.30
CA GLY A 399 22.68 22.48 15.29
C GLY A 399 22.75 21.45 14.17
N ILE A 400 21.57 20.92 13.82
CA ILE A 400 21.39 19.97 12.74
C ILE A 400 20.98 20.72 11.47
N PHE A 401 21.63 20.41 10.36
CA PHE A 401 21.30 20.94 9.04
C PHE A 401 21.32 19.83 8.02
N PHE A 402 20.75 20.11 6.85
CA PHE A 402 20.75 19.20 5.69
C PHE A 402 21.51 19.85 4.55
N LEU A 403 22.51 19.12 4.03
CA LEU A 403 23.25 19.49 2.87
C LEU A 403 22.61 18.85 1.64
N LYS A 404 22.24 19.66 0.66
CA LYS A 404 21.78 19.24 -0.66
C LYS A 404 22.90 19.51 -1.66
N VAL A 405 23.31 18.50 -2.41
CA VAL A 405 24.35 18.58 -3.44
C VAL A 405 23.76 18.16 -4.77
N THR A 406 23.89 19.01 -5.78
CA THR A 406 23.52 18.70 -7.17
C THR A 406 24.81 18.53 -7.98
N ASP A 407 24.93 17.40 -8.69
CA ASP A 407 26.10 17.13 -9.52
C ASP A 407 25.92 17.63 -10.99
N ASP A 408 26.96 17.51 -11.80
CA ASP A 408 27.00 17.88 -13.21
C ASP A 408 26.06 17.05 -14.11
N LYS A 409 25.50 15.95 -13.59
CA LYS A 409 24.47 15.12 -14.23
C LYS A 409 23.07 15.43 -13.72
N LYS A 410 22.91 16.48 -12.92
CA LYS A 410 21.65 16.88 -12.27
C LYS A 410 21.14 15.86 -11.22
N THR A 411 22.00 14.97 -10.74
CA THR A 411 21.68 14.07 -9.63
C THR A 411 21.73 14.85 -8.32
N ILE A 412 20.70 14.70 -7.49
CA ILE A 412 20.60 15.39 -6.20
C ILE A 412 20.90 14.40 -5.09
N SER A 413 21.77 14.79 -4.17
CA SER A 413 22.11 14.03 -2.95
C SER A 413 21.89 14.86 -1.71
N TYR A 414 21.33 14.25 -0.65
CA TYR A 414 21.17 14.90 0.64
C TYR A 414 22.01 14.20 1.71
N ARG A 415 22.57 15.00 2.65
CA ARG A 415 23.27 14.48 3.85
C ARG A 415 22.96 15.34 5.06
N LYS A 416 22.82 14.71 6.19
CA LYS A 416 22.76 15.38 7.49
C LYS A 416 24.14 15.86 7.87
N ILE A 417 24.26 17.13 8.27
CA ILE A 417 25.46 17.73 8.86
C ILE A 417 25.17 18.23 10.25
N ILE A 418 26.17 18.18 11.12
CA ILE A 418 26.09 18.64 12.51
C ILE A 418 27.15 19.72 12.70
N LEU A 419 26.71 20.94 13.01
CA LEU A 419 27.60 22.04 13.36
C LEU A 419 27.63 22.19 14.87
N LYS A 420 28.83 22.16 15.44
CA LYS A 420 29.09 22.34 16.88
C LYS A 420 29.50 23.78 17.16
N LYS A 421 29.19 24.22 18.38
CA LYS A 421 29.64 25.48 18.91
C LYS A 421 31.13 25.46 19.16
#